data_9eaead9d9b654ac71a529c12fd42f396
#
_entry.id   9eaead9d9b654ac71a529c12fd42f396
#
_cell.length_a   1.000
_cell.length_b   1.000
_cell.length_c   1.000
_cell.angle_alpha   90.00
_cell.angle_beta   90.00
_cell.angle_gamma   90.00
#
_symmetry.space_group_name_H-M   'P 1'
#
loop_
_entity.id
_entity.type
_entity.pdbx_description
1 polymer ?
#
loop_
_entity_poly.entity_id
_entity_poly.type
_entity_poly.pdbx_seq_one_letter_code
_entity_poly.pdbx_strand_id
1 'polypeptide(L)' 'MLIKIEDGFYLNSQHIIAIRVVKAAAYNQFEMIIEYTPHASSQIASFKKKFDGALAAEQFLQMLNQKIQ' A
#
# COMPACT_ATOMS: atom_id res chain seq x y z
N MET A 1 -14.01 -0.57 -5.56
CA MET A 1 -13.21 0.05 -6.62
C MET A 1 -11.83 -0.55 -6.65
N LEU A 2 -11.37 -0.99 -7.79
CA LEU A 2 -10.03 -1.57 -7.91
C LEU A 2 -8.99 -0.47 -8.04
N ILE A 3 -7.92 -0.63 -7.27
CA ILE A 3 -6.80 0.30 -7.26
C ILE A 3 -5.55 -0.44 -7.70
N LYS A 4 -4.84 0.11 -8.68
CA LYS A 4 -3.59 -0.48 -9.10
C LYS A 4 -2.51 -0.20 -8.07
N ILE A 5 -1.96 -1.26 -7.50
CA ILE A 5 -0.87 -1.15 -6.52
C ILE A 5 0.47 -1.21 -7.23
N GLU A 6 0.60 -2.14 -8.16
CA GLU A 6 1.75 -2.23 -9.04
C GLU A 6 1.33 -3.05 -10.25
N ASP A 7 2.23 -3.19 -11.21
CA ASP A 7 1.90 -3.90 -12.44
C ASP A 7 1.43 -5.32 -12.13
N GLY A 8 0.22 -5.63 -12.54
CA GLY A 8 -0.35 -6.94 -12.31
C GLY A 8 -0.99 -7.14 -10.94
N PHE A 9 -0.94 -6.13 -10.06
CA PHE A 9 -1.51 -6.28 -8.73
C PHE A 9 -2.50 -5.16 -8.43
N TYR A 10 -3.76 -5.53 -8.29
CA TYR A 10 -4.86 -4.62 -8.01
C TYR A 10 -5.56 -5.03 -6.73
N LEU A 11 -5.94 -4.06 -5.91
CA LEU A 11 -6.70 -4.30 -4.69
C LEU A 11 -8.03 -3.56 -4.74
N ASN A 12 -9.07 -4.19 -4.20
CA ASN A 12 -10.33 -3.50 -3.98
C ASN A 12 -10.17 -2.60 -2.76
N SER A 13 -10.49 -1.33 -2.93
CA SER A 13 -10.32 -0.34 -1.85
C SER A 13 -11.07 -0.73 -0.58
N GLN A 14 -12.18 -1.44 -0.71
CA GLN A 14 -12.97 -1.85 0.45
C GLN A 14 -12.30 -2.95 1.25
N HIS A 15 -11.30 -3.62 0.69
CA HIS A 15 -10.59 -4.69 1.36
C HIS A 15 -9.28 -4.23 2.01
N ILE A 16 -8.94 -2.97 1.87
CA ILE A 16 -7.75 -2.42 2.51
C ILE A 16 -8.08 -2.06 3.96
N ILE A 17 -7.31 -2.62 4.88
CA ILE A 17 -7.54 -2.43 6.30
C ILE A 17 -6.69 -1.28 6.84
N ALA A 18 -5.40 -1.29 6.51
CA ALA A 18 -4.48 -0.30 7.03
C ALA A 18 -3.32 -0.12 6.07
N ILE A 19 -2.75 1.07 6.09
CA ILE A 19 -1.56 1.40 5.30
C ILE A 19 -0.57 2.06 6.24
N ARG A 20 0.66 1.52 6.26
CA ARG A 20 1.73 2.09 7.08
C ARG A 20 2.91 2.43 6.19
N VAL A 21 3.57 3.53 6.48
CA VAL A 21 4.79 3.92 5.80
C VAL A 21 5.89 3.98 6.84
N VAL A 22 6.92 3.18 6.65
CA VAL A 22 8.03 3.11 7.59
C VAL A 22 9.33 3.42 6.85
N LYS A 23 10.26 4.04 7.55
CA LYS A 23 11.57 4.32 6.99
C LYS A 23 12.42 3.06 7.09
N ALA A 24 12.98 2.65 5.95
CA ALA A 24 13.85 1.50 5.93
C ALA A 24 15.18 1.85 6.61
N ALA A 25 15.89 0.81 7.07
CA ALA A 25 17.11 1.00 7.85
C ALA A 25 18.26 1.60 7.04
N ALA A 26 18.24 1.49 5.71
CA ALA A 26 19.35 1.93 4.87
C ALA A 26 18.92 3.07 3.95
N TYR A 27 19.74 4.13 3.96
CA TYR A 27 19.58 5.27 3.05
C TYR A 27 18.20 5.91 3.16
N ASN A 28 17.75 6.59 2.13
CA ASN A 28 16.45 7.28 2.13
C ASN A 28 15.34 6.40 1.57
N GLN A 29 15.37 5.13 1.88
CA GLN A 29 14.35 4.21 1.41
C GLN A 29 13.19 4.15 2.39
N PHE A 30 12.00 4.07 1.83
CA PHE A 30 10.77 3.93 2.59
C PHE A 30 10.03 2.70 2.13
N GLU A 31 9.30 2.08 3.05
CA GLU A 31 8.52 0.90 2.75
C GLU A 31 7.08 1.15 3.15
N MET A 32 6.18 0.90 2.21
CA MET A 32 4.75 1.00 2.47
C MET A 32 4.20 -0.39 2.66
N ILE A 33 3.51 -0.59 3.79
CA ILE A 33 2.92 -1.88 4.12
C ILE A 33 1.41 -1.72 4.03
N ILE A 34 0.80 -2.47 3.10
CA ILE A 34 -0.64 -2.44 2.89
C ILE A 34 -1.22 -3.73 3.45
N GLU A 35 -2.07 -3.60 4.46
CA GLU A 35 -2.76 -4.75 5.04
C GLU A 35 -4.16 -4.85 4.45
N TYR A 36 -4.52 -6.02 3.98
CA TYR A 36 -5.79 -6.20 3.29
C TYR A 36 -6.35 -7.59 3.55
N THR A 37 -7.64 -7.76 3.27
CA THR A 37 -8.28 -9.07 3.36
C THR A 37 -8.40 -9.65 1.96
N PRO A 38 -7.76 -10.80 1.69
CA PRO A 38 -7.91 -11.45 0.38
C PRO A 38 -9.23 -12.21 0.33
N HIS A 39 -9.96 -12.01 -0.74
CA HIS A 39 -11.18 -12.75 -1.04
C HIS A 39 -12.10 -12.92 0.15
N ALA A 40 -12.63 -14.14 0.31
CA ALA A 40 -13.51 -14.50 1.40
C ALA A 40 -12.77 -14.99 2.63
N SER A 41 -11.44 -14.94 2.61
CA SER A 41 -10.64 -15.36 3.75
C SER A 41 -10.77 -14.38 4.90
N SER A 42 -10.82 -14.90 6.12
CA SER A 42 -10.78 -14.06 7.31
C SER A 42 -9.36 -13.67 7.70
N GLN A 43 -8.37 -14.17 6.98
CA GLN A 43 -6.97 -13.88 7.28
C GLN A 43 -6.58 -12.55 6.68
N ILE A 44 -5.68 -11.86 7.38
CA ILE A 44 -5.13 -10.60 6.91
C ILE A 44 -3.84 -10.88 6.16
N ALA A 45 -3.76 -10.34 4.94
CA ALA A 45 -2.54 -10.41 4.15
C ALA A 45 -1.86 -9.06 4.15
N SER A 46 -0.58 -9.02 3.84
CA SER A 46 0.14 -7.77 3.73
C SER A 46 0.96 -7.75 2.45
N PHE A 47 1.07 -6.57 1.87
CA PHE A 47 1.89 -6.31 0.69
C PHE A 47 2.84 -5.17 1.01
N LYS A 48 4.12 -5.38 0.67
CA LYS A 48 5.15 -4.38 0.94
C LYS A 48 5.64 -3.80 -0.37
N LYS A 49 5.70 -2.48 -0.44
CA LYS A 49 6.18 -1.77 -1.61
C LYS A 49 7.26 -0.80 -1.19
N LYS A 50 8.41 -0.85 -1.86
CA LYS A 50 9.56 -0.01 -1.52
C LYS A 50 9.58 1.23 -2.39
N PHE A 51 10.02 2.33 -1.79
CA PHE A 51 10.17 3.62 -2.48
C PHE A 51 11.54 4.20 -2.19
N ASP A 52 12.09 4.89 -3.17
CA ASP A 52 13.42 5.50 -3.08
C ASP A 52 13.37 6.93 -2.55
N GLY A 53 12.51 7.20 -1.59
CA GLY A 53 12.43 8.51 -0.99
C GLY A 53 11.05 8.79 -0.40
N ALA A 54 11.01 9.75 0.50
CA ALA A 54 9.77 10.09 1.18
C ALA A 54 8.72 10.65 0.22
N LEU A 55 9.16 11.45 -0.75
CA LEU A 55 8.23 12.09 -1.65
C LEU A 55 7.46 11.07 -2.50
N ALA A 56 8.18 10.08 -3.03
CA ALA A 56 7.53 9.05 -3.84
C ALA A 56 6.52 8.25 -3.01
N ALA A 57 6.90 7.89 -1.78
CA ALA A 57 6.00 7.17 -0.89
C ALA A 57 4.76 7.99 -0.56
N GLU A 58 4.96 9.28 -0.29
CA GLU A 58 3.85 10.15 0.06
C GLU A 58 2.90 10.38 -1.10
N GLN A 59 3.45 10.54 -2.30
CA GLN A 59 2.61 10.71 -3.50
C GLN A 59 1.74 9.48 -3.73
N PHE A 60 2.32 8.31 -3.56
CA PHE A 60 1.56 7.07 -3.73
C PHE A 60 0.48 6.96 -2.64
N LEU A 61 0.81 7.31 -1.41
CA LEU A 61 -0.15 7.29 -0.32
C LEU A 61 -1.31 8.23 -0.56
N GLN A 62 -1.03 9.43 -1.08
CA GLN A 62 -2.08 10.37 -1.39
C GLN A 62 -3.00 9.86 -2.50
N MET A 63 -2.42 9.22 -3.51
CA MET A 63 -3.20 8.62 -4.59
C MET A 63 -4.13 7.54 -4.02
N LEU A 64 -3.61 6.68 -3.15
CA LEU A 64 -4.43 5.65 -2.52
C LEU A 64 -5.55 6.26 -1.71
N ASN A 65 -5.24 7.29 -0.93
CA ASN A 65 -6.22 7.93 -0.08
C ASN A 65 -7.37 8.53 -0.88
N GLN A 66 -7.06 9.13 -2.02
CA GLN A 66 -8.10 9.69 -2.88
C GLN A 66 -9.01 8.61 -3.44
N LYS A 67 -8.47 7.44 -3.73
CA LYS A 67 -9.26 6.37 -4.33
C LYS A 67 -10.03 5.54 -3.31
N ILE A 68 -9.59 5.56 -2.06
CA ILE A 68 -10.25 4.82 -0.99
C ILE A 68 -11.49 5.55 -0.48
N GLN A 69 -11.48 6.86 -0.54
CA GLN A 69 -12.61 7.67 -0.07
C GLN A 69 -13.83 7.59 -0.97
#